data_5e4791bc827d753f0f830b503c14a81c
#
_entry.id   5e4791bc827d753f0f830b503c14a81c
#
_cell.length_a   1.000
_cell.length_b   1.000
_cell.length_c   1.000
_cell.angle_alpha   90.00
_cell.angle_beta   90.00
_cell.angle_gamma   90.00
#
_symmetry.space_group_name_H-M   'P 1'
#
loop_
_entity.id
_entity.type
_entity.pdbx_description
1 polymer ?
#
loop_
_entity_poly.entity_id
_entity_poly.type
_entity_poly.pdbx_seq_one_letter_code
_entity_poly.pdbx_strand_id
1 'polypeptide(L)'
;MKKIVIAPIFNDTHLVKLQISNIIKSINPDYILYNEGMFPSGPESNTFVTNHFLQTYTLDGKRGFDYEELQDVISDTQKEYKDTKIMLNPMDYMSTDAPTNYYVGCNNFRDFGVEVEEGDLIFPYEGDVFHHEDDAQMIEDACNKLEPNQGLKTIWVDFIANQYYAEEKTLKPFFKAEVGRQRRFVIKYGTPSFYKEVLLNFMTQKYPMLEDLEMITYHYAWFRPGKYADMRLAQLNRDHDYWNFFLNSISRVPEFKYKRIRVRPNPPLDPNLTHAWIRFCDFDHPEDIKSHPNFIEPLTEYQIDKILDESEDYYG
;
A
#
# COMPACT_ATOMS: atom_id res chain seq x y z
N MET A 1 10.09 -11.72 22.14
CA MET A 1 9.74 -10.62 21.21
C MET A 1 9.41 -11.28 19.89
N LYS A 2 8.16 -11.19 19.49
CA LYS A 2 7.69 -11.69 18.18
C LYS A 2 7.69 -10.54 17.18
N LYS A 3 7.93 -10.83 15.92
CA LYS A 3 7.70 -9.92 14.80
C LYS A 3 6.42 -10.35 14.09
N ILE A 4 5.42 -9.49 14.06
CA ILE A 4 4.09 -9.79 13.53
C ILE A 4 3.76 -8.79 12.42
N VAL A 5 3.65 -9.24 11.19
CA VAL A 5 3.06 -8.46 10.10
C VAL A 5 1.57 -8.73 10.07
N ILE A 6 0.76 -7.69 10.04
CA ILE A 6 -0.70 -7.81 9.92
C ILE A 6 -1.22 -6.83 8.88
N ALA A 7 -1.99 -7.33 7.92
CA ALA A 7 -2.50 -6.54 6.81
C ALA A 7 -3.98 -6.84 6.54
N PRO A 8 -4.83 -5.81 6.49
CA PRO A 8 -6.10 -5.90 5.79
C PRO A 8 -5.85 -5.94 4.28
N ILE A 9 -6.47 -6.88 3.59
CA ILE A 9 -6.39 -7.03 2.14
C ILE A 9 -7.76 -7.22 1.51
N PHE A 10 -7.89 -6.83 0.25
CA PHE A 10 -9.10 -7.09 -0.54
C PHE A 10 -8.77 -7.10 -2.04
N ASN A 11 -8.92 -8.26 -2.67
CA ASN A 11 -8.58 -8.45 -4.08
C ASN A 11 -7.13 -8.01 -4.40
N ASP A 12 -6.18 -8.50 -3.65
CA ASP A 12 -4.75 -8.18 -3.79
C ASP A 12 -3.90 -9.42 -4.12
N THR A 13 -4.51 -10.55 -4.48
CA THR A 13 -3.83 -11.84 -4.69
C THR A 13 -2.66 -11.74 -5.65
N HIS A 14 -2.78 -10.93 -6.70
CA HIS A 14 -1.73 -10.68 -7.68
C HIS A 14 -0.45 -10.08 -7.09
N LEU A 15 -0.53 -9.43 -5.91
CA LEU A 15 0.61 -8.87 -5.18
C LEU A 15 1.03 -9.70 -3.98
N VAL A 16 0.09 -10.43 -3.35
CA VAL A 16 0.31 -11.09 -2.06
C VAL A 16 1.49 -12.05 -2.08
N LYS A 17 1.63 -12.88 -3.12
CA LYS A 17 2.77 -13.81 -3.22
C LYS A 17 4.10 -13.08 -3.24
N LEU A 18 4.19 -12.01 -4.03
CA LEU A 18 5.40 -11.18 -4.15
C LEU A 18 5.68 -10.46 -2.83
N GLN A 19 4.62 -9.97 -2.19
CA GLN A 19 4.71 -9.28 -0.92
C GLN A 19 5.20 -10.19 0.21
N ILE A 20 4.71 -11.43 0.30
CA ILE A 20 5.18 -12.40 1.31
C ILE A 20 6.69 -12.63 1.17
N SER A 21 7.17 -12.88 -0.04
CA SER A 21 8.61 -13.02 -0.30
C SER A 21 9.38 -11.78 0.14
N ASN A 22 8.90 -10.61 -0.21
CA ASN A 22 9.51 -9.34 0.19
C ASN A 22 9.53 -9.13 1.71
N ILE A 23 8.41 -9.37 2.39
CA ILE A 23 8.31 -9.27 3.85
C ILE A 23 9.30 -10.21 4.54
N ILE A 24 9.44 -11.44 4.05
CA ILE A 24 10.37 -12.41 4.63
C ILE A 24 11.81 -11.94 4.47
N LYS A 25 12.17 -11.41 3.30
CA LYS A 25 13.53 -10.90 3.04
C LYS A 25 13.86 -9.63 3.83
N SER A 26 12.91 -8.72 3.95
CA SER A 26 13.14 -7.41 4.57
C SER A 26 12.92 -7.38 6.09
N ILE A 27 11.99 -8.18 6.63
CA ILE A 27 11.58 -8.16 8.05
C ILE A 27 11.91 -9.47 8.76
N ASN A 28 11.80 -10.60 8.08
CA ASN A 28 11.91 -11.94 8.65
C ASN A 28 10.99 -12.14 9.87
N PRO A 29 9.66 -12.10 9.70
CA PRO A 29 8.70 -12.13 10.79
C PRO A 29 8.38 -13.56 11.26
N ASP A 30 7.90 -13.69 12.51
CA ASP A 30 7.34 -14.94 13.04
C ASP A 30 5.94 -15.21 12.45
N TYR A 31 5.18 -14.14 12.17
CA TYR A 31 3.81 -14.21 11.68
C TYR A 31 3.56 -13.21 10.55
N ILE A 32 2.85 -13.68 9.51
CA ILE A 32 2.20 -12.83 8.50
C ILE A 32 0.70 -13.14 8.54
N LEU A 33 -0.10 -12.15 8.93
CA LEU A 33 -1.53 -12.29 9.19
C LEU A 33 -2.31 -11.45 8.18
N TYR A 34 -3.03 -12.08 7.28
CA TYR A 34 -3.89 -11.41 6.33
C TYR A 34 -5.35 -11.46 6.77
N ASN A 35 -5.95 -10.32 7.04
CA ASN A 35 -7.38 -10.15 7.22
C ASN A 35 -8.01 -9.78 5.87
N GLU A 36 -8.70 -10.73 5.26
CA GLU A 36 -9.36 -10.53 3.98
C GLU A 36 -10.81 -10.09 4.19
N GLY A 37 -11.19 -9.00 3.54
CA GLY A 37 -12.54 -8.48 3.58
C GLY A 37 -12.65 -7.17 2.83
N MET A 38 -13.86 -6.74 2.53
CA MET A 38 -14.11 -5.51 1.83
C MET A 38 -13.91 -4.30 2.76
N PHE A 39 -12.92 -3.48 2.45
CA PHE A 39 -12.61 -2.25 3.18
C PHE A 39 -13.09 -1.03 2.37
N PRO A 40 -14.20 -0.40 2.74
CA PRO A 40 -14.63 0.82 2.07
C PRO A 40 -13.64 1.96 2.31
N SER A 41 -13.34 2.72 1.25
CA SER A 41 -12.30 3.75 1.24
C SER A 41 -12.81 5.13 1.62
N GLY A 42 -13.42 5.33 2.78
CA GLY A 42 -13.77 6.67 3.27
C GLY A 42 -15.18 6.83 3.83
N PRO A 43 -15.47 7.94 4.52
CA PRO A 43 -16.71 8.14 5.27
C PRO A 43 -17.98 8.20 4.41
N GLU A 44 -17.87 8.44 3.10
CA GLU A 44 -19.00 8.41 2.17
C GLU A 44 -19.09 7.10 1.39
N SER A 45 -18.33 6.12 1.77
CA SER A 45 -18.25 4.81 1.14
C SER A 45 -19.55 4.00 1.19
N ASN A 46 -20.52 4.38 2.04
CA ASN A 46 -21.85 3.80 2.03
C ASN A 46 -22.55 3.79 0.66
N THR A 47 -22.15 4.70 -0.23
CA THR A 47 -22.71 4.79 -1.58
C THR A 47 -22.00 3.88 -2.58
N PHE A 48 -20.86 3.28 -2.22
CA PHE A 48 -20.04 2.48 -3.14
C PHE A 48 -20.39 1.03 -3.16
N VAL A 49 -20.79 0.48 -2.04
CA VAL A 49 -21.20 -0.91 -1.96
C VAL A 49 -22.57 -1.04 -2.61
N THR A 50 -22.61 -0.76 -3.91
CA THR A 50 -23.79 -1.02 -4.70
C THR A 50 -23.95 -2.52 -4.87
N ASN A 51 -25.17 -2.98 -5.08
CA ASN A 51 -25.43 -4.38 -5.45
C ASN A 51 -24.57 -4.81 -6.66
N HIS A 52 -24.34 -3.90 -7.61
CA HIS A 52 -23.49 -4.15 -8.77
C HIS A 52 -22.03 -4.39 -8.38
N PHE A 53 -21.47 -3.57 -7.49
CA PHE A 53 -20.09 -3.77 -7.00
C PHE A 53 -19.95 -5.12 -6.31
N LEU A 54 -20.87 -5.45 -5.40
CA LEU A 54 -20.87 -6.72 -4.69
C LEU A 54 -20.94 -7.92 -5.65
N GLN A 55 -21.85 -7.87 -6.62
CA GLN A 55 -22.01 -8.94 -7.62
C GLN A 55 -20.78 -9.10 -8.53
N THR A 56 -20.09 -8.01 -8.82
CA THR A 56 -19.00 -8.00 -9.81
C THR A 56 -17.63 -8.30 -9.17
N TYR A 57 -17.38 -7.78 -7.98
CA TYR A 57 -16.05 -7.78 -7.36
C TYR A 57 -15.98 -8.54 -6.02
N THR A 58 -17.03 -9.25 -5.67
CA THR A 58 -16.99 -10.16 -4.51
C THR A 58 -17.46 -11.55 -4.91
N LEU A 59 -17.03 -12.55 -4.13
CA LEU A 59 -17.44 -13.92 -4.30
C LEU A 59 -18.84 -14.18 -3.69
N ASP A 60 -19.10 -13.59 -2.51
CA ASP A 60 -20.31 -13.86 -1.70
C ASP A 60 -20.90 -12.59 -1.07
N GLY A 61 -20.62 -11.43 -1.63
CA GLY A 61 -21.01 -10.13 -1.08
C GLY A 61 -20.10 -9.60 0.02
N LYS A 62 -19.05 -10.34 0.42
CA LYS A 62 -18.12 -9.97 1.48
C LYS A 62 -16.65 -10.17 1.09
N ARG A 63 -16.31 -11.35 0.58
CA ARG A 63 -14.95 -11.73 0.20
C ARG A 63 -14.63 -11.30 -1.22
N GLY A 64 -13.36 -11.03 -1.48
CA GLY A 64 -12.90 -10.67 -2.82
C GLY A 64 -13.18 -11.75 -3.86
N PHE A 65 -13.28 -11.36 -5.12
CA PHE A 65 -13.52 -12.30 -6.23
C PHE A 65 -12.37 -13.28 -6.43
N ASP A 66 -11.19 -12.98 -5.90
CA ASP A 66 -9.96 -13.77 -5.99
C ASP A 66 -9.66 -14.57 -4.72
N TYR A 67 -10.63 -14.69 -3.80
CA TYR A 67 -10.44 -15.30 -2.49
C TYR A 67 -9.97 -16.77 -2.55
N GLU A 68 -10.48 -17.56 -3.47
CA GLU A 68 -10.08 -18.97 -3.64
C GLU A 68 -8.61 -19.06 -4.10
N GLU A 69 -8.22 -18.22 -5.08
CA GLU A 69 -6.84 -18.11 -5.53
C GLU A 69 -5.91 -17.63 -4.40
N LEU A 70 -6.38 -16.69 -3.58
CA LEU A 70 -5.65 -16.19 -2.42
C LEU A 70 -5.39 -17.32 -1.40
N GLN A 71 -6.37 -18.20 -1.14
CA GLN A 71 -6.19 -19.33 -0.25
C GLN A 71 -5.10 -20.29 -0.77
N ASP A 72 -5.11 -20.57 -2.07
CA ASP A 72 -4.09 -21.41 -2.70
C ASP A 72 -2.70 -20.76 -2.60
N VAL A 73 -2.58 -19.47 -2.90
CA VAL A 73 -1.32 -18.71 -2.76
C VAL A 73 -0.79 -18.77 -1.34
N ILE A 74 -1.62 -18.54 -0.33
CA ILE A 74 -1.21 -18.61 1.09
C ILE A 74 -0.77 -20.03 1.46
N SER A 75 -1.54 -21.06 1.04
CA SER A 75 -1.22 -22.44 1.32
C SER A 75 0.11 -22.89 0.69
N ASP A 76 0.37 -22.49 -0.54
CA ASP A 76 1.60 -22.85 -1.24
C ASP A 76 2.81 -22.09 -0.68
N THR A 77 2.65 -20.80 -0.40
CA THR A 77 3.70 -19.99 0.20
C THR A 77 4.05 -20.46 1.62
N GLN A 78 3.08 -20.92 2.41
CA GLN A 78 3.33 -21.53 3.72
C GLN A 78 4.18 -22.82 3.63
N LYS A 79 4.06 -23.59 2.56
CA LYS A 79 4.91 -24.78 2.34
C LYS A 79 6.36 -24.40 2.03
N GLU A 80 6.55 -23.28 1.36
CA GLU A 80 7.85 -22.73 0.98
C GLU A 80 8.57 -22.14 2.21
N TYR A 81 7.87 -21.31 2.99
CA TYR A 81 8.41 -20.58 4.15
C TYR A 81 7.95 -21.19 5.48
N LYS A 82 8.67 -22.21 5.95
CA LYS A 82 8.29 -23.01 7.12
C LYS A 82 8.53 -22.32 8.46
N ASP A 83 9.46 -21.39 8.51
CA ASP A 83 9.86 -20.69 9.73
C ASP A 83 8.93 -19.50 10.05
N THR A 84 8.20 -19.00 9.06
CA THR A 84 7.20 -17.94 9.22
C THR A 84 5.80 -18.53 9.13
N LYS A 85 4.94 -18.19 10.08
CA LYS A 85 3.54 -18.63 10.07
C LYS A 85 2.67 -17.67 9.27
N ILE A 86 2.20 -18.10 8.10
CA ILE A 86 1.39 -17.30 7.17
C ILE A 86 -0.07 -17.72 7.31
N MET A 87 -0.96 -16.78 7.63
CA MET A 87 -2.36 -17.08 7.96
C MET A 87 -3.31 -16.12 7.24
N LEU A 88 -4.44 -16.66 6.80
CA LEU A 88 -5.54 -15.92 6.19
C LEU A 88 -6.79 -16.06 7.05
N ASN A 89 -7.43 -14.94 7.36
CA ASN A 89 -8.70 -14.90 8.05
C ASN A 89 -9.73 -14.11 7.21
N PRO A 90 -10.84 -14.74 6.80
CA PRO A 90 -11.94 -14.02 6.16
C PRO A 90 -12.69 -13.20 7.21
N MET A 91 -12.75 -11.90 7.03
CA MET A 91 -13.46 -11.01 7.94
C MET A 91 -14.95 -10.96 7.59
N ASP A 92 -15.80 -11.19 8.59
CA ASP A 92 -17.24 -11.00 8.48
C ASP A 92 -17.71 -9.58 8.82
N TYR A 93 -16.77 -8.71 9.21
CA TYR A 93 -17.06 -7.36 9.64
C TYR A 93 -16.84 -6.34 8.53
N MET A 94 -17.86 -5.52 8.28
CA MET A 94 -17.77 -4.33 7.43
C MET A 94 -18.32 -3.12 8.20
N SER A 95 -17.46 -2.12 8.38
CA SER A 95 -17.88 -0.79 8.80
C SER A 95 -18.07 0.12 7.58
N THR A 96 -18.86 1.16 7.75
CA THR A 96 -18.98 2.26 6.80
C THR A 96 -17.88 3.30 6.96
N ASP A 97 -17.04 3.13 7.98
CA ASP A 97 -15.93 4.02 8.33
C ASP A 97 -14.57 3.37 8.05
N ALA A 98 -13.84 3.90 7.08
CA ALA A 98 -12.58 3.34 6.64
C ALA A 98 -11.48 3.29 7.73
N PRO A 99 -11.31 4.30 8.60
CA PRO A 99 -10.38 4.21 9.72
C PRO A 99 -10.71 3.07 10.67
N THR A 100 -12.00 2.89 10.96
CA THR A 100 -12.47 1.78 11.82
C THR A 100 -12.17 0.43 11.17
N ASN A 101 -12.44 0.27 9.88
CA ASN A 101 -12.12 -0.97 9.16
C ASN A 101 -10.64 -1.27 9.15
N TYR A 102 -9.82 -0.25 8.88
CA TYR A 102 -8.37 -0.41 8.93
C TYR A 102 -7.90 -0.79 10.33
N TYR A 103 -8.41 -0.11 11.37
CA TYR A 103 -8.11 -0.43 12.76
C TYR A 103 -8.48 -1.88 13.10
N VAL A 104 -9.69 -2.30 12.72
CA VAL A 104 -10.15 -3.68 12.95
C VAL A 104 -9.24 -4.67 12.24
N GLY A 105 -8.94 -4.44 10.96
CA GLY A 105 -8.08 -5.31 10.18
C GLY A 105 -6.66 -5.43 10.71
N CYS A 106 -6.08 -4.33 11.23
CA CYS A 106 -4.74 -4.34 11.83
C CYS A 106 -4.69 -4.71 13.31
N ASN A 107 -5.84 -4.94 13.97
CA ASN A 107 -5.91 -5.29 15.39
C ASN A 107 -6.54 -6.67 15.65
N ASN A 108 -6.90 -7.38 14.61
CA ASN A 108 -7.59 -8.66 14.70
C ASN A 108 -6.61 -9.84 14.84
N PHE A 109 -5.83 -9.85 15.91
CA PHE A 109 -4.90 -10.96 16.22
C PHE A 109 -5.63 -12.18 16.77
N ARG A 110 -6.76 -11.94 17.46
CA ARG A 110 -7.49 -12.98 18.19
C ARG A 110 -8.00 -14.10 17.27
N ASP A 111 -8.53 -13.73 16.10
CA ASP A 111 -9.11 -14.69 15.16
C ASP A 111 -8.05 -15.60 14.54
N PHE A 112 -6.78 -15.20 14.63
CA PHE A 112 -5.62 -16.03 14.28
C PHE A 112 -5.08 -16.86 15.46
N GLY A 113 -5.63 -16.68 16.68
CA GLY A 113 -5.08 -17.30 17.87
C GLY A 113 -3.69 -16.78 18.27
N VAL A 114 -3.36 -15.55 17.85
CA VAL A 114 -2.08 -14.91 18.15
C VAL A 114 -2.27 -13.96 19.33
N GLU A 115 -1.56 -14.24 20.43
CA GLU A 115 -1.48 -13.33 21.57
C GLU A 115 -0.32 -12.37 21.37
N VAL A 116 -0.61 -11.07 21.50
CA VAL A 116 0.38 -9.99 21.45
C VAL A 116 0.76 -9.60 22.86
N GLU A 117 2.06 -9.56 23.11
CA GLU A 117 2.64 -9.25 24.42
C GLU A 117 3.44 -7.95 24.38
N GLU A 118 3.65 -7.34 25.54
CA GLU A 118 4.52 -6.18 25.66
C GLU A 118 5.92 -6.48 25.12
N GLY A 119 6.41 -5.61 24.25
CA GLY A 119 7.69 -5.75 23.57
C GLY A 119 7.63 -6.45 22.21
N ASP A 120 6.49 -7.02 21.80
CA ASP A 120 6.34 -7.56 20.45
C ASP A 120 6.34 -6.43 19.40
N LEU A 121 6.91 -6.70 18.23
CA LEU A 121 6.96 -5.78 17.10
C LEU A 121 5.79 -6.06 16.16
N ILE A 122 4.96 -5.05 15.94
CA ILE A 122 3.82 -5.14 15.03
C ILE A 122 4.08 -4.25 13.84
N PHE A 123 3.95 -4.81 12.64
CA PHE A 123 4.07 -4.13 11.35
C PHE A 123 2.68 -4.05 10.72
N PRO A 124 1.95 -2.91 10.86
CA PRO A 124 0.66 -2.73 10.21
C PRO A 124 0.87 -2.44 8.73
N TYR A 125 0.61 -3.43 7.89
CA TYR A 125 0.83 -3.38 6.44
C TYR A 125 -0.45 -3.07 5.65
N GLU A 126 -0.29 -2.86 4.36
CA GLU A 126 -1.33 -2.87 3.33
C GLU A 126 -0.93 -3.89 2.25
N GLY A 127 -1.87 -4.44 1.50
CA GLY A 127 -1.62 -5.54 0.56
C GLY A 127 -0.71 -5.23 -0.63
N ASP A 128 -0.37 -3.96 -0.83
CA ASP A 128 0.38 -3.41 -1.96
C ASP A 128 1.63 -2.61 -1.54
N VAL A 129 2.16 -2.91 -0.34
CA VAL A 129 3.35 -2.27 0.24
C VAL A 129 4.55 -3.20 0.19
N PHE A 130 5.71 -2.63 -0.18
CA PHE A 130 6.99 -3.32 -0.28
C PHE A 130 8.11 -2.47 0.32
N HIS A 131 9.21 -3.15 0.71
CA HIS A 131 10.44 -2.51 1.17
C HIS A 131 11.63 -3.10 0.41
N HIS A 132 12.70 -2.30 0.24
CA HIS A 132 13.90 -2.81 -0.39
C HIS A 132 14.56 -3.85 0.51
N GLU A 133 15.03 -4.96 -0.05
CA GLU A 133 15.68 -6.03 0.69
C GLU A 133 17.01 -5.58 1.32
N ASP A 134 17.68 -4.59 0.73
CA ASP A 134 18.91 -4.00 1.28
C ASP A 134 18.65 -3.22 2.58
N ASP A 135 17.40 -2.84 2.85
CA ASP A 135 17.01 -2.16 4.09
C ASP A 135 16.90 -3.12 5.29
N ALA A 136 16.98 -4.44 5.09
CA ALA A 136 16.72 -5.45 6.12
C ALA A 136 17.56 -5.25 7.40
N GLN A 137 18.86 -4.96 7.26
CA GLN A 137 19.74 -4.73 8.40
C GLN A 137 19.39 -3.42 9.13
N MET A 138 19.06 -2.37 8.39
CA MET A 138 18.63 -1.09 8.96
C MET A 138 17.32 -1.23 9.74
N ILE A 139 16.37 -2.00 9.19
CA ILE A 139 15.10 -2.32 9.85
C ILE A 139 15.37 -3.06 11.17
N GLU A 140 16.20 -4.10 11.14
CA GLU A 140 16.54 -4.89 12.32
C GLU A 140 17.19 -4.04 13.40
N ASP A 141 18.18 -3.23 13.04
CA ASP A 141 18.90 -2.35 13.95
C ASP A 141 18.00 -1.27 14.58
N ALA A 142 17.06 -0.75 13.81
CA ALA A 142 16.11 0.23 14.28
C ALA A 142 15.07 -0.39 15.22
N CYS A 143 14.53 -1.56 14.87
CA CYS A 143 13.57 -2.30 15.69
C CYS A 143 14.14 -2.71 17.05
N ASN A 144 15.42 -3.08 17.09
CA ASN A 144 16.10 -3.48 18.32
C ASN A 144 16.27 -2.32 19.32
N LYS A 145 16.25 -1.08 18.86
CA LYS A 145 16.38 0.14 19.71
C LYS A 145 15.04 0.60 20.28
N LEU A 146 13.91 0.14 19.75
CA LEU A 146 12.60 0.56 20.21
C LEU A 146 12.32 0.04 21.64
N GLU A 147 11.66 0.89 22.42
CA GLU A 147 11.06 0.53 23.69
C GLU A 147 9.53 0.36 23.54
N PRO A 148 8.83 -0.33 24.48
CA PRO A 148 7.38 -0.42 24.45
C PRO A 148 6.69 0.96 24.33
N ASN A 149 5.65 1.05 23.50
CA ASN A 149 4.98 2.31 23.10
C ASN A 149 5.86 3.26 22.28
N GLN A 150 6.83 2.72 21.57
CA GLN A 150 7.55 3.44 20.52
C GLN A 150 7.29 2.79 19.16
N GLY A 151 7.61 3.51 18.11
CA GLY A 151 7.50 2.99 16.76
C GLY A 151 8.15 3.91 15.73
N LEU A 152 8.22 3.42 14.51
CA LEU A 152 8.87 4.07 13.39
C LEU A 152 7.88 4.38 12.28
N LYS A 153 8.13 5.46 11.57
CA LYS A 153 7.45 5.84 10.33
C LYS A 153 8.48 6.00 9.20
N THR A 154 8.04 5.79 7.99
CA THR A 154 8.88 5.81 6.79
C THR A 154 8.35 6.80 5.77
N ILE A 155 9.18 7.14 4.77
CA ILE A 155 8.77 7.90 3.61
C ILE A 155 7.98 6.99 2.68
N TRP A 156 6.77 7.41 2.32
CA TRP A 156 5.85 6.64 1.49
C TRP A 156 5.81 7.19 0.07
N VAL A 157 6.09 6.34 -0.91
CA VAL A 157 6.05 6.71 -2.34
C VAL A 157 4.98 5.91 -3.06
N ASP A 158 3.98 6.62 -3.61
CA ASP A 158 2.86 6.02 -4.36
C ASP A 158 3.22 5.90 -5.84
N PHE A 159 3.53 4.70 -6.30
CA PHE A 159 3.81 4.40 -7.71
C PHE A 159 2.52 4.19 -8.50
N ILE A 160 2.51 4.69 -9.74
CA ILE A 160 1.31 4.79 -10.56
C ILE A 160 1.59 4.23 -11.94
N ALA A 161 0.81 3.25 -12.34
CA ALA A 161 0.87 2.55 -13.62
C ALA A 161 2.12 1.69 -13.85
N ASN A 162 3.31 2.17 -13.54
CA ASN A 162 4.58 1.45 -13.64
C ASN A 162 5.61 2.01 -12.65
N GLN A 163 6.81 1.45 -12.64
CA GLN A 163 7.87 1.82 -11.69
C GLN A 163 8.47 3.22 -11.88
N TYR A 164 8.25 3.86 -13.02
CA TYR A 164 8.87 5.14 -13.35
C TYR A 164 8.00 6.37 -13.07
N TYR A 165 6.77 6.18 -12.62
CA TYR A 165 5.89 7.30 -12.31
C TYR A 165 5.32 7.18 -10.90
N ALA A 166 5.44 8.26 -10.14
CA ALA A 166 4.88 8.34 -8.80
C ALA A 166 4.11 9.64 -8.57
N GLU A 167 3.21 9.65 -7.58
CA GLU A 167 2.49 10.84 -7.19
C GLU A 167 3.46 11.89 -6.62
N GLU A 168 3.54 13.08 -7.23
CA GLU A 168 4.56 14.09 -6.93
C GLU A 168 4.56 14.51 -5.45
N LYS A 169 3.38 14.55 -4.81
CA LYS A 169 3.30 14.91 -3.38
C LYS A 169 4.07 13.91 -2.49
N THR A 170 4.22 12.66 -2.93
CA THR A 170 4.97 11.63 -2.20
C THR A 170 6.47 11.72 -2.48
N LEU A 171 6.84 12.36 -3.58
CA LEU A 171 8.23 12.59 -3.98
C LEU A 171 8.84 13.89 -3.41
N LYS A 172 8.08 14.70 -2.70
CA LYS A 172 8.55 15.99 -2.14
C LYS A 172 9.84 15.89 -1.32
N PRO A 173 10.05 14.88 -0.46
CA PRO A 173 11.28 14.75 0.30
C PRO A 173 12.54 14.70 -0.57
N PHE A 174 12.42 14.16 -1.78
CA PHE A 174 13.56 13.98 -2.68
C PHE A 174 13.89 15.21 -3.52
N PHE A 175 12.90 16.09 -3.74
CA PHE A 175 13.07 17.22 -4.65
C PHE A 175 13.06 18.60 -3.99
N LYS A 176 12.41 18.74 -2.83
CA LYS A 176 12.16 20.08 -2.23
C LYS A 176 12.54 20.18 -0.75
N ALA A 177 13.16 19.16 -0.17
CA ALA A 177 13.42 19.05 1.27
C ALA A 177 12.16 19.35 2.14
N GLU A 178 10.97 19.09 1.61
CA GLU A 178 9.72 19.19 2.33
C GLU A 178 9.36 17.82 2.93
N VAL A 179 8.66 17.81 4.06
CA VAL A 179 8.14 16.58 4.64
C VAL A 179 7.15 15.94 3.67
N GLY A 180 7.48 14.78 3.15
CA GLY A 180 6.62 14.00 2.27
C GLY A 180 5.56 13.25 3.05
N ARG A 181 4.86 12.38 2.33
CA ARG A 181 3.89 11.48 2.93
C ARG A 181 4.63 10.49 3.82
N GLN A 182 4.33 10.50 5.10
CA GLN A 182 4.88 9.55 6.07
C GLN A 182 3.80 8.57 6.49
N ARG A 183 4.19 7.33 6.70
CA ARG A 183 3.33 6.29 7.22
C ARG A 183 4.03 5.53 8.35
N ARG A 184 3.24 5.04 9.28
CA ARG A 184 3.70 4.09 10.28
C ARG A 184 4.28 2.85 9.60
N PHE A 185 5.35 2.34 10.14
CA PHE A 185 6.03 1.16 9.63
C PHE A 185 6.01 0.03 10.66
N VAL A 186 6.49 0.30 11.86
CA VAL A 186 6.54 -0.67 12.96
C VAL A 186 6.19 -0.02 14.29
N ILE A 187 5.56 -0.77 15.15
CA ILE A 187 5.19 -0.38 16.52
C ILE A 187 5.68 -1.46 17.48
N LYS A 188 6.46 -1.06 18.49
CA LYS A 188 6.75 -1.96 19.61
C LYS A 188 5.59 -1.89 20.60
N TYR A 189 4.88 -2.99 20.70
CA TYR A 189 3.66 -3.05 21.50
C TYR A 189 3.96 -2.84 22.98
N GLY A 190 3.22 -1.96 23.62
CA GLY A 190 3.26 -1.72 25.07
C GLY A 190 1.84 -1.71 25.60
N THR A 191 1.03 -0.73 25.19
CA THR A 191 -0.36 -0.62 25.64
C THR A 191 -1.35 -0.61 24.49
N PRO A 192 -2.56 -1.20 24.68
CA PRO A 192 -3.61 -1.16 23.66
C PRO A 192 -4.02 0.26 23.26
N SER A 193 -3.96 1.23 24.18
CA SER A 193 -4.33 2.64 23.92
C SER A 193 -3.36 3.31 22.96
N PHE A 194 -2.06 3.13 23.15
CA PHE A 194 -1.04 3.66 22.23
C PHE A 194 -1.18 3.04 20.83
N TYR A 195 -1.28 1.72 20.77
CA TYR A 195 -1.45 1.01 19.52
C TYR A 195 -2.69 1.48 18.73
N LYS A 196 -3.83 1.61 19.44
CA LYS A 196 -5.08 2.14 18.85
C LYS A 196 -4.89 3.56 18.32
N GLU A 197 -4.24 4.43 19.07
CA GLU A 197 -4.00 5.81 18.65
C GLU A 197 -3.19 5.86 17.35
N VAL A 198 -2.10 5.10 17.25
CA VAL A 198 -1.29 5.04 16.03
C VAL A 198 -2.10 4.54 14.84
N LEU A 199 -2.93 3.50 15.02
CA LEU A 199 -3.75 2.99 13.91
C LEU A 199 -4.83 3.98 13.48
N LEU A 200 -5.49 4.69 14.39
CA LEU A 200 -6.55 5.65 14.06
C LEU A 200 -6.00 6.93 13.41
N ASN A 201 -4.72 7.26 13.59
CA ASN A 201 -4.07 8.37 12.88
C ASN A 201 -3.84 8.09 11.38
N PHE A 202 -4.25 6.93 10.89
CA PHE A 202 -4.18 6.54 9.48
C PHE A 202 -4.72 7.62 8.53
N MET A 203 -5.90 8.17 8.80
CA MET A 203 -6.55 9.17 7.92
C MET A 203 -5.84 10.52 7.89
N THR A 204 -5.28 10.93 9.00
CA THR A 204 -4.56 12.22 9.07
C THR A 204 -3.15 12.13 8.50
N GLN A 205 -2.61 10.92 8.39
CA GLN A 205 -1.23 10.63 7.97
C GLN A 205 -0.18 11.44 8.78
N LYS A 206 -0.52 11.76 10.03
CA LYS A 206 0.34 12.48 10.97
C LYS A 206 0.65 11.58 12.14
N TYR A 207 1.90 11.25 12.31
CA TYR A 207 2.38 10.36 13.36
C TYR A 207 3.45 11.06 14.21
N PRO A 208 3.10 12.13 14.95
CA PRO A 208 4.07 12.89 15.74
C PRO A 208 4.69 12.06 16.87
N MET A 209 4.01 10.97 17.27
CA MET A 209 4.48 10.05 18.30
C MET A 209 5.47 8.98 17.78
N LEU A 210 5.71 8.92 16.46
CA LEU A 210 6.61 7.94 15.85
C LEU A 210 7.90 8.65 15.39
N GLU A 211 9.02 7.96 15.54
CA GLU A 211 10.32 8.40 15.06
C GLU A 211 10.47 8.16 13.55
N ASP A 212 11.28 8.98 12.89
CA ASP A 212 11.55 8.83 11.45
C ASP A 212 12.61 7.75 11.23
N LEU A 213 12.31 6.81 10.33
CA LEU A 213 13.27 5.91 9.72
C LEU A 213 13.51 6.37 8.29
N GLU A 214 14.75 6.69 7.95
CA GLU A 214 15.16 7.15 6.61
C GLU A 214 15.14 5.99 5.60
N MET A 215 13.94 5.51 5.29
CA MET A 215 13.68 4.38 4.41
C MET A 215 12.47 4.70 3.53
N ILE A 216 12.46 4.14 2.33
CA ILE A 216 11.32 4.23 1.42
C ILE A 216 10.38 3.05 1.63
N THR A 217 9.10 3.36 1.81
CA THR A 217 8.01 2.40 1.64
C THR A 217 7.45 2.55 0.23
N TYR A 218 7.62 1.53 -0.57
CA TYR A 218 7.13 1.44 -1.96
C TYR A 218 5.68 1.00 -1.94
N HIS A 219 4.78 1.84 -2.43
CA HIS A 219 3.35 1.56 -2.45
C HIS A 219 2.84 1.44 -3.88
N TYR A 220 2.38 0.25 -4.25
CA TYR A 220 1.98 -0.11 -5.61
C TYR A 220 0.45 -0.21 -5.77
N ALA A 221 -0.30 0.68 -5.12
CA ALA A 221 -1.76 0.66 -5.13
C ALA A 221 -2.39 0.69 -6.54
N TRP A 222 -1.63 1.15 -7.55
CA TRP A 222 -2.06 1.27 -8.93
C TRP A 222 -1.39 0.26 -9.88
N PHE A 223 -0.61 -0.67 -9.34
CA PHE A 223 -0.06 -1.82 -10.08
C PHE A 223 -1.11 -2.93 -10.16
N ARG A 224 -2.23 -2.66 -10.83
CA ARG A 224 -3.37 -3.57 -10.87
C ARG A 224 -3.71 -3.95 -12.31
N PRO A 225 -3.52 -5.23 -12.71
CA PRO A 225 -3.86 -5.68 -14.04
C PRO A 225 -5.35 -6.00 -14.18
N GLY A 226 -5.92 -5.73 -15.37
CA GLY A 226 -7.26 -6.20 -15.76
C GLY A 226 -8.37 -5.89 -14.75
N LYS A 227 -9.09 -6.92 -14.31
CA LYS A 227 -10.23 -6.80 -13.38
C LYS A 227 -9.89 -6.12 -12.04
N TYR A 228 -8.66 -6.25 -11.57
CA TYR A 228 -8.21 -5.57 -10.35
C TYR A 228 -8.17 -4.04 -10.52
N ALA A 229 -7.77 -3.56 -11.70
CA ALA A 229 -7.81 -2.14 -12.01
C ALA A 229 -9.24 -1.62 -12.10
N ASP A 230 -10.13 -2.36 -12.78
CA ASP A 230 -11.55 -2.02 -12.89
C ASP A 230 -12.23 -1.95 -11.53
N MET A 231 -11.93 -2.90 -10.65
CA MET A 231 -12.42 -2.90 -9.28
C MET A 231 -11.93 -1.69 -8.49
N ARG A 232 -10.64 -1.36 -8.59
CA ARG A 232 -10.07 -0.20 -7.89
C ARG A 232 -10.74 1.10 -8.34
N LEU A 233 -11.00 1.23 -9.64
CA LEU A 233 -11.81 2.31 -10.20
C LEU A 233 -13.21 2.36 -9.59
N ALA A 234 -13.87 1.22 -9.52
CA ALA A 234 -15.21 1.12 -8.94
C ALA A 234 -15.22 1.46 -7.44
N GLN A 235 -14.18 1.07 -6.68
CA GLN A 235 -14.03 1.43 -5.27
C GLN A 235 -13.89 2.93 -5.06
N LEU A 236 -13.26 3.64 -5.98
CA LEU A 236 -12.99 5.06 -5.88
C LEU A 236 -14.09 5.95 -6.43
N ASN A 237 -15.26 5.39 -6.70
CA ASN A 237 -16.41 6.00 -7.38
C ASN A 237 -16.93 7.34 -6.79
N ARG A 238 -16.24 7.93 -5.84
CA ARG A 238 -16.53 9.30 -5.38
C ARG A 238 -16.44 10.31 -6.49
N ASP A 239 -15.49 10.07 -7.42
CA ASP A 239 -15.18 10.94 -8.52
C ASP A 239 -14.84 10.09 -9.73
N HIS A 240 -15.87 9.38 -10.24
CA HIS A 240 -15.75 8.55 -11.45
C HIS A 240 -15.00 9.29 -12.55
N ASP A 241 -15.27 10.59 -12.68
CA ASP A 241 -14.64 11.42 -13.70
C ASP A 241 -13.18 11.76 -13.37
N TYR A 242 -12.84 11.99 -12.10
CA TYR A 242 -11.47 12.31 -11.69
C TYR A 242 -10.54 11.12 -11.85
N TRP A 243 -10.94 9.97 -11.34
CA TRP A 243 -10.10 8.77 -11.38
C TRP A 243 -10.10 8.11 -12.76
N ASN A 244 -11.22 8.13 -13.48
CA ASN A 244 -11.25 7.72 -14.87
C ASN A 244 -10.38 8.61 -15.73
N PHE A 245 -10.40 9.92 -15.50
CA PHE A 245 -9.52 10.85 -16.18
C PHE A 245 -8.05 10.61 -15.82
N PHE A 246 -7.76 10.41 -14.54
CA PHE A 246 -6.42 10.13 -14.02
C PHE A 246 -5.85 8.83 -14.61
N LEU A 247 -6.58 7.73 -14.53
CA LEU A 247 -6.13 6.45 -15.05
C LEU A 247 -6.13 6.40 -16.58
N ASN A 248 -7.09 7.02 -17.22
CA ASN A 248 -7.08 7.19 -18.69
C ASN A 248 -5.94 8.10 -19.15
N SER A 249 -5.57 9.09 -18.35
CA SER A 249 -4.41 9.94 -18.65
C SER A 249 -3.11 9.17 -18.48
N ILE A 250 -3.00 8.32 -17.44
CA ILE A 250 -1.84 7.47 -17.20
C ILE A 250 -1.74 6.38 -18.29
N SER A 251 -2.83 5.72 -18.63
CA SER A 251 -2.84 4.71 -19.70
C SER A 251 -2.58 5.31 -21.09
N ARG A 252 -2.77 6.61 -21.24
CA ARG A 252 -2.48 7.38 -22.46
C ARG A 252 -1.13 8.09 -22.39
N VAL A 253 -0.37 7.98 -21.30
CA VAL A 253 1.00 8.47 -21.27
C VAL A 253 1.78 7.66 -22.29
N PRO A 254 2.00 8.17 -23.51
CA PRO A 254 2.74 7.43 -24.49
C PRO A 254 4.19 7.40 -24.02
N GLU A 255 4.62 6.20 -23.61
CA GLU A 255 6.01 5.81 -23.66
C GLU A 255 7.00 6.88 -23.13
N PHE A 256 6.94 7.18 -21.83
CA PHE A 256 7.98 8.03 -21.20
C PHE A 256 8.26 9.36 -21.89
N LYS A 257 7.23 9.97 -22.46
CA LYS A 257 7.36 11.22 -23.21
C LYS A 257 7.45 12.46 -22.32
N TYR A 258 7.01 12.37 -21.09
CA TYR A 258 6.85 13.51 -20.21
C TYR A 258 7.53 13.33 -18.85
N LYS A 259 8.23 14.36 -18.42
CA LYS A 259 8.86 14.45 -17.11
C LYS A 259 7.82 14.60 -16.00
N ARG A 260 6.71 15.27 -16.30
CA ARG A 260 5.66 15.58 -15.35
C ARG A 260 4.31 15.66 -16.04
N ILE A 261 3.31 15.07 -15.43
CA ILE A 261 1.95 15.01 -15.95
C ILE A 261 1.02 15.66 -14.95
N ARG A 262 0.28 16.67 -15.42
CA ARG A 262 -0.76 17.30 -14.62
C ARG A 262 -2.10 16.63 -14.85
N VAL A 263 -2.70 16.13 -13.80
CA VAL A 263 -4.03 15.57 -13.82
C VAL A 263 -5.00 16.57 -13.21
N ARG A 264 -5.98 17.02 -14.00
CA ARG A 264 -7.05 17.90 -13.54
C ARG A 264 -8.33 17.13 -13.38
N PRO A 265 -9.00 17.19 -12.21
CA PRO A 265 -10.39 16.77 -12.13
C PRO A 265 -11.26 17.74 -12.95
N ASN A 266 -12.25 17.19 -13.64
CA ASN A 266 -13.22 17.99 -14.40
C ASN A 266 -14.65 17.55 -14.02
N PRO A 267 -15.47 18.37 -13.37
CA PRO A 267 -15.16 19.67 -12.75
C PRO A 267 -14.40 19.51 -11.41
N PRO A 268 -13.79 20.58 -10.90
CA PRO A 268 -13.10 20.54 -9.60
C PRO A 268 -14.15 20.35 -8.50
N LEU A 269 -14.15 19.18 -7.87
CA LEU A 269 -15.09 18.82 -6.80
C LEU A 269 -14.72 19.45 -5.45
N ASP A 270 -13.43 19.74 -5.27
CA ASP A 270 -12.90 20.53 -4.17
C ASP A 270 -12.01 21.65 -4.75
N PRO A 271 -12.36 22.93 -4.52
CA PRO A 271 -11.54 24.05 -4.96
C PRO A 271 -10.13 24.05 -4.37
N ASN A 272 -9.88 23.25 -3.32
CA ASN A 272 -8.56 23.10 -2.70
C ASN A 272 -7.78 21.89 -3.27
N LEU A 273 -8.44 20.95 -3.94
CA LEU A 273 -7.83 19.82 -4.65
C LEU A 273 -7.66 20.13 -6.15
N THR A 274 -7.06 21.25 -6.43
CA THR A 274 -7.06 21.79 -7.80
C THR A 274 -6.26 20.96 -8.79
N HIS A 275 -5.27 20.17 -8.35
CA HIS A 275 -4.42 19.41 -9.28
C HIS A 275 -3.67 18.28 -8.57
N ALA A 276 -3.65 17.09 -9.15
CA ALA A 276 -2.67 16.06 -8.85
C ALA A 276 -1.55 16.11 -9.92
N TRP A 277 -0.33 15.91 -9.49
CA TRP A 277 0.80 15.77 -10.38
C TRP A 277 1.41 14.40 -10.23
N ILE A 278 1.75 13.79 -11.36
CA ILE A 278 2.54 12.59 -11.46
C ILE A 278 3.88 13.00 -12.04
N ARG A 279 4.95 12.49 -11.45
CA ARG A 279 6.30 12.82 -11.88
C ARG A 279 7.06 11.56 -12.23
N PHE A 280 7.89 11.67 -13.28
CA PHE A 280 8.89 10.67 -13.59
C PHE A 280 9.90 10.59 -12.44
N CYS A 281 10.24 9.38 -12.05
CA CYS A 281 11.24 9.07 -11.02
C CYS A 281 11.95 7.77 -11.41
N ASP A 282 13.21 7.69 -11.03
CA ASP A 282 14.01 6.50 -11.20
C ASP A 282 14.50 6.07 -9.81
N PHE A 283 13.91 4.99 -9.32
CA PHE A 283 14.27 4.38 -8.04
C PHE A 283 14.76 2.96 -8.30
N ASP A 284 15.69 2.49 -7.48
CA ASP A 284 15.87 1.05 -7.36
C ASP A 284 14.66 0.46 -6.63
N HIS A 285 14.09 -0.57 -7.18
CA HIS A 285 12.86 -1.19 -6.68
C HIS A 285 13.16 -2.56 -6.08
N PRO A 286 12.40 -2.98 -5.05
CA PRO A 286 12.50 -4.32 -4.49
C PRO A 286 12.47 -5.41 -5.58
N GLU A 287 13.34 -6.40 -5.48
CA GLU A 287 13.49 -7.43 -6.51
C GLU A 287 12.18 -8.20 -6.76
N ASP A 288 11.42 -8.46 -5.69
CA ASP A 288 10.19 -9.25 -5.79
C ASP A 288 9.14 -8.60 -6.70
N ILE A 289 9.02 -7.27 -6.72
CA ILE A 289 8.01 -6.59 -7.56
C ILE A 289 8.38 -6.59 -9.05
N LYS A 290 9.65 -6.80 -9.40
CA LYS A 290 10.12 -6.78 -10.79
C LYS A 290 9.49 -7.85 -11.66
N SER A 291 8.94 -8.92 -11.07
CA SER A 291 8.19 -9.95 -11.79
C SER A 291 6.71 -9.62 -12.02
N HIS A 292 6.20 -8.51 -11.48
CA HIS A 292 4.81 -8.10 -11.65
C HIS A 292 4.53 -7.63 -13.10
N PRO A 293 3.35 -7.96 -13.69
CA PRO A 293 3.03 -7.60 -15.08
C PRO A 293 3.06 -6.10 -15.41
N ASN A 294 2.86 -5.24 -14.41
CA ASN A 294 2.95 -3.79 -14.59
C ASN A 294 4.37 -3.25 -14.42
N PHE A 295 5.34 -4.10 -14.06
CA PHE A 295 6.74 -3.74 -14.04
C PHE A 295 7.29 -3.89 -15.47
N ILE A 296 7.70 -2.81 -16.07
CA ILE A 296 8.14 -2.79 -17.48
C ILE A 296 9.65 -2.96 -17.59
N GLU A 297 10.11 -3.30 -18.80
CA GLU A 297 11.54 -3.41 -19.09
C GLU A 297 12.30 -2.15 -18.65
N PRO A 298 13.47 -2.29 -18.02
CA PRO A 298 14.27 -1.17 -17.56
C PRO A 298 14.64 -0.22 -18.71
N LEU A 299 14.48 1.07 -18.47
CA LEU A 299 14.97 2.10 -19.38
C LEU A 299 16.50 2.15 -19.33
N THR A 300 17.10 2.45 -20.47
CA THR A 300 18.54 2.73 -20.54
C THR A 300 18.86 4.10 -19.91
N GLU A 301 20.08 4.29 -19.38
CA GLU A 301 20.53 5.60 -18.87
C GLU A 301 20.25 6.73 -19.85
N TYR A 302 20.54 6.52 -21.14
CA TYR A 302 20.26 7.50 -22.18
C TYR A 302 18.77 7.89 -22.28
N GLN A 303 17.86 6.93 -22.13
CA GLN A 303 16.42 7.20 -22.13
C GLN A 303 16.00 7.98 -20.89
N ILE A 304 16.55 7.63 -19.73
CA ILE A 304 16.30 8.33 -18.45
C ILE A 304 16.78 9.77 -18.54
N ASP A 305 18.03 9.99 -18.95
CA ASP A 305 18.62 11.32 -19.12
C ASP A 305 17.79 12.17 -20.07
N LYS A 306 17.39 11.60 -21.19
CA LYS A 306 16.55 12.29 -22.16
C LYS A 306 15.20 12.73 -21.58
N ILE A 307 14.57 11.90 -20.76
CA ILE A 307 13.30 12.26 -20.07
C ILE A 307 13.54 13.36 -19.04
N LEU A 308 14.62 13.27 -18.28
CA LEU A 308 14.93 14.24 -17.24
C LEU A 308 15.36 15.61 -17.79
N ASP A 309 16.07 15.63 -18.90
CA ASP A 309 16.67 16.84 -19.45
C ASP A 309 15.85 17.50 -20.56
N GLU A 310 15.26 16.68 -21.48
CA GLU A 310 14.64 17.17 -22.70
C GLU A 310 13.11 17.12 -22.69
N SER A 311 12.48 16.33 -21.81
CA SER A 311 11.04 16.20 -21.86
C SER A 311 10.31 17.35 -21.17
N GLU A 312 9.21 17.78 -21.78
CA GLU A 312 8.35 18.83 -21.26
C GLU A 312 7.32 18.28 -20.28
N ASP A 313 6.78 19.19 -19.47
CA ASP A 313 5.62 18.89 -18.63
C ASP A 313 4.36 18.78 -19.51
N TYR A 314 3.53 17.78 -19.27
CA TYR A 314 2.22 17.65 -19.92
C TYR A 314 1.14 18.35 -19.10
N TYR A 315 0.46 19.28 -19.73
CA TYR A 315 -0.69 19.99 -19.15
C TYR A 315 -1.98 19.44 -19.82
N GLY A 316 -2.56 18.44 -19.18
CA GLY A 316 -3.84 17.88 -19.58
C GLY A 316 -5.05 18.78 -19.29
#